data_3245731aeefd05c8d2210db88269a495
#
_entry.id   3245731aeefd05c8d2210db88269a495
#
_cell.length_a   1.000
_cell.length_b   1.000
_cell.length_c   1.000
_cell.angle_alpha   90.00
_cell.angle_beta   90.00
_cell.angle_gamma   90.00
#
_symmetry.space_group_name_H-M   'P 1'
#
loop_
_entity.id
_entity.type
_entity.pdbx_description
1 polymer ?
#
loop_
_entity_poly.entity_id
_entity_poly.type
_entity_poly.pdbx_seq_one_letter_code
_entity_poly.pdbx_strand_id
1 'polypeptide(L)'
;MAGALLLSRGRYVFLLRPAPARLVAAPIADDRTVAARRLTGGAPTELPRAIVDAIRSLGPAPLAVDPPMLGGPAGELGAVIVGLSPAEVRRAREALPPLEPLEERLLILAVGRAALDEAMRSPEEMLVSLTREEERLERALRREGNAAEQFVSVPDSPLAAYAEAWDGFRRTFMRHHSELEGRVRSLAREIAPNLSAVVGAKVAARLIALAGGLEPLARGDSARLQLLGSRRRPSRDRGPRFGVIRIADRMSDVPDDRRGAYARSLAALAVTAARADAYTRADLTAKLLARRDRRVETLRRRRS
;
A
#
# COMPACT_ATOMS: atom_id res chain seq x y z
N MET A 1 -26.78 27.75 14.57
CA MET A 1 -26.64 27.38 13.15
C MET A 1 -25.39 28.04 12.62
N ALA A 2 -24.62 27.36 11.77
CA ALA A 2 -23.43 27.93 11.14
C ALA A 2 -23.84 29.11 10.25
N GLY A 3 -23.08 30.22 10.31
CA GLY A 3 -23.36 31.43 9.53
C GLY A 3 -23.08 31.26 8.02
N ALA A 4 -22.21 30.37 7.65
CA ALA A 4 -21.91 30.02 6.27
C ALA A 4 -21.32 28.60 6.17
N LEU A 5 -21.31 28.03 4.97
CA LEU A 5 -20.79 26.68 4.68
C LEU A 5 -19.76 26.77 3.56
N LEU A 6 -18.55 26.25 3.82
CA LEU A 6 -17.51 26.08 2.83
C LEU A 6 -17.39 24.59 2.46
N LEU A 7 -17.71 24.23 1.24
CA LEU A 7 -17.80 22.85 0.79
C LEU A 7 -16.97 22.65 -0.46
N SER A 8 -16.41 21.43 -0.66
CA SER A 8 -15.85 21.05 -1.95
C SER A 8 -16.69 19.97 -2.61
N ARG A 9 -16.86 20.10 -3.92
CA ARG A 9 -17.43 19.07 -4.78
C ARG A 9 -16.68 19.04 -6.11
N GLY A 10 -16.08 17.90 -6.39
CA GLY A 10 -15.23 17.82 -7.54
C GLY A 10 -14.03 18.76 -7.45
N ARG A 11 -13.75 19.50 -8.51
CA ARG A 11 -12.70 20.52 -8.54
C ARG A 11 -13.11 21.90 -8.03
N TYR A 12 -14.37 22.05 -7.60
CA TYR A 12 -14.90 23.33 -7.17
C TYR A 12 -14.99 23.44 -5.64
N VAL A 13 -14.75 24.65 -5.14
CA VAL A 13 -15.07 25.06 -3.79
C VAL A 13 -16.30 25.97 -3.83
N PHE A 14 -17.22 25.72 -2.93
CA PHE A 14 -18.49 26.43 -2.83
C PHE A 14 -18.57 27.09 -1.46
N LEU A 15 -18.86 28.37 -1.43
CA LEU A 15 -19.24 29.09 -0.23
C LEU A 15 -20.74 29.36 -0.26
N LEU A 16 -21.49 28.71 0.63
CA LEU A 16 -22.93 28.85 0.75
C LEU A 16 -23.29 29.74 1.96
N ARG A 17 -24.00 30.80 1.74
CA ARG A 17 -24.55 31.70 2.78
C ARG A 17 -26.05 31.46 2.90
N PRO A 18 -26.58 31.18 4.11
CA PRO A 18 -28.03 30.93 4.28
C PRO A 18 -28.88 32.20 4.23
N ALA A 19 -28.33 33.37 4.61
CA ALA A 19 -29.07 34.61 4.62
C ALA A 19 -28.15 35.84 4.44
N PRO A 20 -28.34 36.70 3.43
CA PRO A 20 -29.16 36.42 2.25
C PRO A 20 -28.57 35.24 1.46
N ALA A 21 -29.43 34.39 0.91
CA ALA A 21 -28.99 33.18 0.17
C ALA A 21 -28.05 33.55 -0.98
N ARG A 22 -26.79 33.18 -0.86
CA ARG A 22 -25.75 33.44 -1.86
C ARG A 22 -24.83 32.25 -1.98
N LEU A 23 -24.62 31.80 -3.21
CA LEU A 23 -23.66 30.76 -3.58
C LEU A 23 -22.51 31.40 -4.32
N VAL A 24 -21.28 31.21 -3.83
CA VAL A 24 -20.07 31.53 -4.58
C VAL A 24 -19.39 30.22 -4.91
N ALA A 25 -19.11 29.98 -6.18
CA ALA A 25 -18.42 28.79 -6.66
C ALA A 25 -17.15 29.20 -7.41
N ALA A 26 -16.06 28.53 -7.14
CA ALA A 26 -14.81 28.75 -7.87
C ALA A 26 -14.01 27.43 -7.99
N PRO A 27 -13.30 27.18 -9.10
CA PRO A 27 -12.45 26.01 -9.23
C PRO A 27 -11.25 26.13 -8.28
N ILE A 28 -10.84 25.00 -7.67
CA ILE A 28 -9.62 24.91 -6.83
C ILE A 28 -8.38 25.16 -7.70
N ALA A 29 -8.41 24.71 -8.94
CA ALA A 29 -7.41 24.98 -9.98
C ALA A 29 -8.05 24.82 -11.36
N ASP A 30 -7.52 25.53 -12.35
CA ASP A 30 -8.00 25.42 -13.73
C ASP A 30 -7.67 24.05 -14.34
N ASP A 31 -6.51 23.50 -13.98
CA ASP A 31 -6.10 22.15 -14.39
C ASP A 31 -6.58 21.08 -13.41
N ARG A 32 -7.22 20.03 -13.95
CA ARG A 32 -7.77 18.92 -13.17
C ARG A 32 -6.71 18.13 -12.42
N THR A 33 -5.51 18.00 -12.99
CA THR A 33 -4.39 17.28 -12.37
C THR A 33 -3.88 18.03 -11.15
N VAL A 34 -3.80 19.36 -11.24
CA VAL A 34 -3.42 20.23 -10.12
C VAL A 34 -4.50 20.18 -9.04
N ALA A 35 -5.79 20.25 -9.42
CA ALA A 35 -6.90 20.12 -8.49
C ALA A 35 -6.88 18.76 -7.76
N ALA A 36 -6.64 17.66 -8.49
CA ALA A 36 -6.54 16.33 -7.92
C ALA A 36 -5.37 16.21 -6.92
N ARG A 37 -4.21 16.73 -7.23
CA ARG A 37 -3.05 16.75 -6.32
C ARG A 37 -3.33 17.55 -5.06
N ARG A 38 -4.02 18.68 -5.15
CA ARG A 38 -4.41 19.47 -3.97
C ARG A 38 -5.42 18.73 -3.09
N LEU A 39 -6.30 17.95 -3.68
CA LEU A 39 -7.29 17.14 -2.94
C LEU A 39 -6.70 15.88 -2.29
N THR A 40 -5.61 15.34 -2.82
CA THR A 40 -5.00 14.08 -2.34
C THR A 40 -3.76 14.27 -1.48
N GLY A 41 -3.03 15.36 -1.63
CA GLY A 41 -1.64 15.42 -1.20
C GLY A 41 -1.30 16.33 -0.04
N GLY A 42 -2.22 16.72 0.85
CA GLY A 42 -1.84 17.48 2.07
C GLY A 42 -1.06 18.79 1.82
N ALA A 43 -0.89 19.23 0.58
CA ALA A 43 -0.40 20.56 0.28
C ALA A 43 -1.41 21.60 0.74
N PRO A 44 -1.00 22.72 1.33
CA PRO A 44 -1.92 23.77 1.73
C PRO A 44 -2.78 24.15 0.53
N THR A 45 -4.07 23.92 0.66
CA THR A 45 -5.02 24.18 -0.41
C THR A 45 -5.25 25.68 -0.44
N GLU A 46 -4.58 26.40 -1.33
CA GLU A 46 -4.87 27.79 -1.55
C GLU A 46 -6.33 27.91 -2.01
N LEU A 47 -7.09 28.69 -1.27
CA LEU A 47 -8.48 28.95 -1.64
C LEU A 47 -8.51 29.88 -2.88
N PRO A 48 -9.44 29.63 -3.83
CA PRO A 48 -9.63 30.50 -4.96
C PRO A 48 -9.95 31.95 -4.51
N ARG A 49 -9.41 32.93 -5.23
CA ARG A 49 -9.54 34.36 -4.88
C ARG A 49 -10.98 34.77 -4.62
N ALA A 50 -11.92 34.33 -5.44
CA ALA A 50 -13.35 34.62 -5.25
C ALA A 50 -13.89 34.08 -3.91
N ILE A 51 -13.39 32.94 -3.46
CA ILE A 51 -13.76 32.34 -2.16
C ILE A 51 -13.11 33.12 -1.02
N VAL A 52 -11.83 33.48 -1.16
CA VAL A 52 -11.10 34.34 -0.18
C VAL A 52 -11.84 35.64 0.04
N ASP A 53 -12.21 36.36 -1.01
CA ASP A 53 -12.90 37.62 -0.94
C ASP A 53 -14.30 37.46 -0.30
N ALA A 54 -14.98 36.37 -0.64
CA ALA A 54 -16.27 36.04 -0.06
C ALA A 54 -16.17 35.69 1.45
N ILE A 55 -15.14 34.93 1.88
CA ILE A 55 -14.89 34.65 3.32
C ILE A 55 -14.57 35.93 4.07
N ARG A 56 -13.69 36.78 3.55
CA ARG A 56 -13.37 38.09 4.16
C ARG A 56 -14.62 38.98 4.34
N SER A 57 -15.54 38.88 3.39
CA SER A 57 -16.81 39.63 3.49
C SER A 57 -17.79 39.11 4.56
N LEU A 58 -17.55 37.91 5.10
CA LEU A 58 -18.35 37.34 6.20
C LEU A 58 -18.04 37.97 7.56
N GLY A 59 -16.81 38.49 7.72
CA GLY A 59 -16.30 38.91 9.03
C GLY A 59 -16.14 37.71 9.99
N PRO A 60 -16.23 37.91 11.32
CA PRO A 60 -16.03 36.86 12.32
C PRO A 60 -17.21 35.90 12.45
N ALA A 61 -17.95 35.62 11.38
CA ALA A 61 -19.07 34.69 11.44
C ALA A 61 -18.59 33.24 11.48
N PRO A 62 -19.32 32.34 12.16
CA PRO A 62 -18.98 30.92 12.17
C PRO A 62 -19.09 30.33 10.77
N LEU A 63 -18.02 29.63 10.35
CA LEU A 63 -17.88 28.97 9.05
C LEU A 63 -17.76 27.46 9.24
N ALA A 64 -18.72 26.72 8.74
CA ALA A 64 -18.62 25.27 8.71
C ALA A 64 -17.90 24.81 7.44
N VAL A 65 -17.04 23.79 7.57
CA VAL A 65 -16.10 23.39 6.52
C VAL A 65 -16.15 21.88 6.29
N ASP A 66 -16.24 21.48 5.01
CA ASP A 66 -16.12 20.11 4.56
C ASP A 66 -15.47 20.04 3.16
N PRO A 67 -14.37 19.33 2.95
CA PRO A 67 -13.62 18.53 3.92
C PRO A 67 -12.78 19.38 4.89
N PRO A 68 -12.36 18.81 6.03
CA PRO A 68 -11.64 19.54 7.08
C PRO A 68 -10.36 20.24 6.62
N MET A 69 -9.71 19.78 5.55
CA MET A 69 -8.50 20.39 4.98
C MET A 69 -8.68 21.85 4.54
N LEU A 70 -9.91 22.27 4.23
CA LEU A 70 -10.22 23.65 3.87
C LEU A 70 -10.26 24.57 5.11
N GLY A 71 -10.27 24.00 6.32
CA GLY A 71 -10.38 24.75 7.57
C GLY A 71 -9.14 25.59 7.89
N GLY A 72 -7.92 25.06 7.63
CA GLY A 72 -6.67 25.79 7.82
C GLY A 72 -6.63 27.10 7.05
N PRO A 73 -6.70 27.05 5.71
CA PRO A 73 -6.72 28.24 4.87
C PRO A 73 -7.86 29.22 5.17
N ALA A 74 -9.04 28.72 5.56
CA ALA A 74 -10.17 29.57 5.95
C ALA A 74 -9.93 30.23 7.32
N GLY A 75 -9.31 29.53 8.26
CA GLY A 75 -8.94 30.06 9.59
C GLY A 75 -7.88 31.17 9.50
N GLU A 76 -6.92 31.05 8.59
CA GLU A 76 -5.92 32.11 8.32
C GLU A 76 -6.55 33.40 7.82
N LEU A 77 -7.77 33.35 7.27
CA LEU A 77 -8.56 34.50 6.85
C LEU A 77 -9.43 35.09 7.98
N GLY A 78 -9.29 34.57 9.21
CA GLY A 78 -10.03 35.04 10.38
C GLY A 78 -11.41 34.40 10.57
N ALA A 79 -11.74 33.34 9.82
CA ALA A 79 -13.00 32.63 10.00
C ALA A 79 -12.98 31.74 11.25
N VAL A 80 -14.09 31.70 11.99
CA VAL A 80 -14.29 30.80 13.14
C VAL A 80 -14.79 29.45 12.60
N ILE A 81 -13.92 28.45 12.59
CA ILE A 81 -14.24 27.14 12.04
C ILE A 81 -15.12 26.33 13.01
N VAL A 82 -16.25 25.84 12.52
CA VAL A 82 -17.17 24.98 13.27
C VAL A 82 -17.39 23.65 12.54
N GLY A 83 -17.56 22.57 13.31
CA GLY A 83 -17.84 21.24 12.77
C GLY A 83 -19.28 21.10 12.26
N LEU A 84 -19.49 20.25 11.28
CA LEU A 84 -20.80 19.81 10.80
C LEU A 84 -21.04 18.34 11.19
N SER A 85 -22.29 18.03 11.51
CA SER A 85 -22.72 16.64 11.60
C SER A 85 -22.79 16.00 10.21
N PRO A 86 -22.64 14.66 10.08
CA PRO A 86 -22.75 13.97 8.79
C PRO A 86 -24.08 14.24 8.05
N ALA A 87 -25.16 14.47 8.79
CA ALA A 87 -26.46 14.77 8.22
C ALA A 87 -26.52 16.19 7.62
N GLU A 88 -25.87 17.16 8.26
CA GLU A 88 -25.76 18.54 7.75
C GLU A 88 -24.87 18.59 6.50
N VAL A 89 -23.75 17.87 6.52
CA VAL A 89 -22.87 17.73 5.34
C VAL A 89 -23.64 17.16 4.15
N ARG A 90 -24.44 16.12 4.35
CA ARG A 90 -25.25 15.50 3.29
C ARG A 90 -26.24 16.48 2.70
N ARG A 91 -27.05 17.14 3.54
CA ARG A 91 -28.03 18.14 3.08
C ARG A 91 -27.37 19.30 2.33
N ALA A 92 -26.22 19.77 2.83
CA ALA A 92 -25.48 20.84 2.18
C ALA A 92 -24.93 20.42 0.80
N ARG A 93 -24.45 19.18 0.67
CA ARG A 93 -23.98 18.65 -0.61
C ARG A 93 -25.12 18.42 -1.63
N GLU A 94 -26.30 18.03 -1.18
CA GLU A 94 -27.50 17.89 -2.01
C GLU A 94 -27.96 19.24 -2.59
N ALA A 95 -27.73 20.34 -1.88
CA ALA A 95 -28.06 21.69 -2.33
C ALA A 95 -27.05 22.26 -3.35
N LEU A 96 -25.90 21.61 -3.57
CA LEU A 96 -24.93 22.06 -4.56
C LEU A 96 -25.36 21.67 -5.99
N PRO A 97 -25.00 22.49 -7.00
CA PRO A 97 -25.23 22.13 -8.39
C PRO A 97 -24.64 20.74 -8.74
N PRO A 98 -25.33 19.93 -9.53
CA PRO A 98 -24.77 18.67 -10.00
C PRO A 98 -23.54 18.94 -10.87
N LEU A 99 -22.51 18.07 -10.74
CA LEU A 99 -21.38 18.07 -11.66
C LEU A 99 -21.79 17.35 -12.96
N GLU A 100 -21.24 17.78 -14.09
CA GLU A 100 -21.31 17.02 -15.32
C GLU A 100 -20.73 15.60 -15.10
N PRO A 101 -21.46 14.51 -15.47
CA PRO A 101 -21.01 13.14 -15.19
C PRO A 101 -19.63 12.80 -15.78
N LEU A 102 -19.27 13.41 -16.91
CA LEU A 102 -17.94 13.23 -17.51
C LEU A 102 -16.85 13.93 -16.67
N GLU A 103 -17.11 15.12 -16.16
CA GLU A 103 -16.19 15.85 -15.27
C GLU A 103 -15.94 15.09 -13.98
N GLU A 104 -16.98 14.54 -13.38
CA GLU A 104 -16.87 13.75 -12.16
C GLU A 104 -16.01 12.50 -12.38
N ARG A 105 -16.24 11.76 -13.47
CA ARG A 105 -15.41 10.59 -13.83
C ARG A 105 -13.95 10.96 -14.08
N LEU A 106 -13.69 12.01 -14.83
CA LEU A 106 -12.34 12.48 -15.12
C LEU A 106 -11.61 12.95 -13.87
N LEU A 107 -12.32 13.57 -12.94
CA LEU A 107 -11.74 13.96 -11.65
C LEU A 107 -11.41 12.74 -10.78
N ILE A 108 -12.30 11.74 -10.70
CA ILE A 108 -12.05 10.49 -9.97
C ILE A 108 -10.80 9.81 -10.51
N LEU A 109 -10.65 9.73 -11.84
CA LEU A 109 -9.45 9.19 -12.46
C LEU A 109 -8.19 10.01 -12.14
N ALA A 110 -8.28 11.34 -12.19
CA ALA A 110 -7.16 12.23 -11.87
C ALA A 110 -6.76 12.12 -10.39
N VAL A 111 -7.73 12.04 -9.47
CA VAL A 111 -7.49 11.81 -8.04
C VAL A 111 -6.84 10.46 -7.80
N GLY A 112 -7.36 9.39 -8.42
CA GLY A 112 -6.77 8.06 -8.34
C GLY A 112 -5.33 8.03 -8.85
N ARG A 113 -5.05 8.71 -9.98
CA ARG A 113 -3.70 8.83 -10.53
C ARG A 113 -2.77 9.64 -9.62
N ALA A 114 -3.23 10.77 -9.09
CA ALA A 114 -2.42 11.59 -8.18
C ALA A 114 -2.11 10.84 -6.86
N ALA A 115 -3.06 10.09 -6.32
CA ALA A 115 -2.84 9.25 -5.15
C ALA A 115 -1.84 8.12 -5.44
N LEU A 116 -1.91 7.51 -6.63
CA LEU A 116 -0.95 6.51 -7.08
C LEU A 116 0.46 7.11 -7.26
N ASP A 117 0.56 8.27 -7.91
CA ASP A 117 1.83 8.99 -8.09
C ASP A 117 2.47 9.35 -6.74
N GLU A 118 1.67 9.73 -5.74
CA GLU A 118 2.15 10.01 -4.37
C GLU A 118 2.62 8.74 -3.67
N ALA A 119 1.82 7.67 -3.70
CA ALA A 119 2.19 6.37 -3.15
C ALA A 119 3.47 5.82 -3.80
N MET A 120 3.66 6.06 -5.10
CA MET A 120 4.85 5.61 -5.84
C MET A 120 6.10 6.47 -5.58
N ARG A 121 5.99 7.59 -4.87
CA ARG A 121 7.16 8.40 -4.45
C ARG A 121 7.93 7.78 -3.30
N SER A 122 7.27 7.02 -2.43
CA SER A 122 7.92 6.27 -1.37
C SER A 122 8.46 4.94 -1.92
N PRO A 123 9.79 4.71 -1.92
CA PRO A 123 10.35 3.42 -2.32
C PRO A 123 9.77 2.25 -1.52
N GLU A 124 9.42 2.47 -0.26
CA GLU A 124 8.81 1.47 0.61
C GLU A 124 7.37 1.12 0.18
N GLU A 125 6.54 2.13 -0.11
CA GLU A 125 5.18 1.90 -0.61
C GLU A 125 5.19 1.25 -1.99
N MET A 126 6.14 1.63 -2.84
CA MET A 126 6.39 0.96 -4.12
C MET A 126 6.74 -0.51 -3.89
N LEU A 127 7.67 -0.82 -2.98
CA LEU A 127 8.03 -2.20 -2.63
C LEU A 127 6.81 -3.00 -2.19
N VAL A 128 5.99 -2.44 -1.29
CA VAL A 128 4.77 -3.10 -0.80
C VAL A 128 3.79 -3.38 -1.94
N SER A 129 3.56 -2.40 -2.81
CA SER A 129 2.63 -2.52 -3.95
C SER A 129 3.10 -3.55 -4.97
N LEU A 130 4.37 -3.49 -5.38
CA LEU A 130 4.96 -4.43 -6.34
C LEU A 130 5.02 -5.85 -5.77
N THR A 131 5.29 -6.01 -4.48
CA THR A 131 5.30 -7.33 -3.82
C THR A 131 3.92 -7.96 -3.81
N ARG A 132 2.87 -7.18 -3.55
CA ARG A 132 1.48 -7.67 -3.60
C ARG A 132 1.08 -8.06 -5.01
N GLU A 133 1.53 -7.32 -6.01
CA GLU A 133 1.28 -7.64 -7.41
C GLU A 133 2.03 -8.90 -7.85
N GLU A 134 3.30 -9.04 -7.47
CA GLU A 134 4.09 -10.25 -7.71
C GLU A 134 3.40 -11.49 -7.14
N GLU A 135 2.87 -11.41 -5.91
CA GLU A 135 2.12 -12.49 -5.30
C GLU A 135 0.78 -12.80 -5.99
N ARG A 136 0.11 -11.78 -6.55
CA ARG A 136 -1.11 -12.00 -7.35
C ARG A 136 -0.80 -12.73 -8.64
N LEU A 137 0.24 -12.30 -9.34
CA LEU A 137 0.71 -12.93 -10.56
C LEU A 137 1.15 -14.37 -10.31
N GLU A 138 1.93 -14.64 -9.27
CA GLU A 138 2.34 -15.99 -8.89
C GLU A 138 1.14 -16.92 -8.62
N ARG A 139 0.09 -16.39 -7.95
CA ARG A 139 -1.15 -17.15 -7.71
C ARG A 139 -1.95 -17.40 -8.98
N ALA A 140 -2.00 -16.43 -9.89
CA ALA A 140 -2.66 -16.58 -11.18
C ALA A 140 -1.95 -17.64 -12.05
N LEU A 141 -0.63 -17.56 -12.17
CA LEU A 141 0.18 -18.54 -12.89
C LEU A 141 -0.05 -19.98 -12.39
N ARG A 142 -0.11 -20.17 -11.07
CA ARG A 142 -0.36 -21.51 -10.50
C ARG A 142 -1.76 -22.04 -10.81
N ARG A 143 -2.78 -21.18 -10.77
CA ARG A 143 -4.16 -21.60 -11.07
C ARG A 143 -4.30 -22.01 -12.53
N GLU A 144 -3.79 -21.17 -13.40
CA GLU A 144 -3.91 -21.36 -14.83
C GLU A 144 -3.00 -22.49 -15.33
N GLY A 145 -1.81 -22.64 -14.74
CA GLY A 145 -0.93 -23.78 -15.05
C GLY A 145 -1.59 -25.12 -14.74
N ASN A 146 -2.24 -25.23 -13.58
CA ASN A 146 -2.98 -26.45 -13.21
C ASN A 146 -4.19 -26.72 -14.13
N ALA A 147 -4.84 -25.67 -14.63
CA ALA A 147 -5.94 -25.79 -15.58
C ALA A 147 -5.44 -26.25 -16.97
N ALA A 148 -4.36 -25.65 -17.44
CA ALA A 148 -3.78 -25.98 -18.76
C ALA A 148 -3.28 -27.43 -18.83
N GLU A 149 -2.68 -27.95 -17.76
CA GLU A 149 -2.23 -29.38 -17.71
C GLU A 149 -3.38 -30.38 -17.94
N GLN A 150 -4.60 -30.03 -17.56
CA GLN A 150 -5.79 -30.88 -17.80
C GLN A 150 -6.19 -30.94 -19.28
N PHE A 151 -5.86 -29.90 -20.07
CA PHE A 151 -6.22 -29.83 -21.49
C PHE A 151 -5.17 -30.47 -22.42
N VAL A 152 -3.90 -30.52 -21.98
CA VAL A 152 -2.79 -31.12 -22.78
C VAL A 152 -2.90 -32.67 -22.88
N SER A 153 -3.70 -33.28 -22.02
CA SER A 153 -3.80 -34.74 -21.90
C SER A 153 -4.62 -35.43 -23.00
N VAL A 154 -5.21 -34.68 -23.95
CA VAL A 154 -6.06 -35.27 -25.02
C VAL A 154 -5.44 -34.99 -26.40
N PRO A 155 -4.72 -35.96 -27.01
CA PRO A 155 -4.20 -35.83 -28.38
C PRO A 155 -5.36 -35.59 -29.36
N ASP A 156 -5.09 -34.84 -30.44
CA ASP A 156 -6.02 -34.53 -31.55
C ASP A 156 -7.34 -33.80 -31.15
N SER A 157 -7.33 -33.14 -30.02
CA SER A 157 -8.47 -32.33 -29.56
C SER A 157 -8.47 -30.95 -30.25
N PRO A 158 -9.68 -30.36 -30.55
CA PRO A 158 -9.79 -28.95 -30.90
C PRO A 158 -9.19 -27.99 -29.86
N LEU A 159 -8.93 -28.51 -28.65
CA LEU A 159 -8.27 -27.80 -27.54
C LEU A 159 -6.74 -27.68 -27.74
N ALA A 160 -6.14 -28.38 -28.72
CA ALA A 160 -4.69 -28.27 -28.99
C ALA A 160 -4.30 -26.83 -29.39
N ALA A 161 -5.07 -26.20 -30.28
CA ALA A 161 -4.86 -24.79 -30.66
C ALA A 161 -5.01 -23.82 -29.46
N TYR A 162 -5.91 -24.13 -28.54
CA TYR A 162 -6.05 -23.37 -27.30
C TYR A 162 -4.83 -23.55 -26.37
N ALA A 163 -4.30 -24.76 -26.29
CA ALA A 163 -3.09 -25.06 -25.50
C ALA A 163 -1.85 -24.31 -26.04
N GLU A 164 -1.69 -24.22 -27.36
CA GLU A 164 -0.60 -23.44 -27.98
C GLU A 164 -0.73 -21.94 -27.69
N ALA A 165 -1.93 -21.38 -27.86
CA ALA A 165 -2.19 -19.97 -27.54
C ALA A 165 -1.94 -19.69 -26.05
N TRP A 166 -2.32 -20.62 -25.18
CA TRP A 166 -2.08 -20.55 -23.75
C TRP A 166 -0.56 -20.57 -23.43
N ASP A 167 0.21 -21.41 -24.08
CA ASP A 167 1.66 -21.46 -23.88
C ASP A 167 2.36 -20.15 -24.30
N GLY A 168 1.90 -19.49 -25.33
CA GLY A 168 2.36 -18.16 -25.75
C GLY A 168 2.08 -17.10 -24.67
N PHE A 169 0.85 -17.10 -24.16
CA PHE A 169 0.44 -16.22 -23.05
C PHE A 169 1.25 -16.51 -21.80
N ARG A 170 1.39 -17.76 -21.40
CA ARG A 170 2.15 -18.20 -20.23
C ARG A 170 3.61 -17.74 -20.30
N ARG A 171 4.29 -17.86 -21.43
CA ARG A 171 5.67 -17.38 -21.62
C ARG A 171 5.79 -15.87 -21.39
N THR A 172 4.87 -15.10 -21.97
CA THR A 172 4.83 -13.64 -21.77
C THR A 172 4.61 -13.27 -20.31
N PHE A 173 3.69 -13.95 -19.67
CA PHE A 173 3.32 -13.73 -18.27
C PHE A 173 4.47 -14.10 -17.32
N MET A 174 5.17 -15.21 -17.57
CA MET A 174 6.36 -15.61 -16.79
C MET A 174 7.51 -14.63 -16.95
N ARG A 175 7.75 -14.10 -18.14
CA ARG A 175 8.76 -13.05 -18.36
C ARG A 175 8.43 -11.82 -17.54
N HIS A 176 7.19 -11.33 -17.60
CA HIS A 176 6.75 -10.17 -16.82
C HIS A 176 6.86 -10.41 -15.31
N HIS A 177 6.48 -11.60 -14.85
CA HIS A 177 6.67 -12.00 -13.45
C HIS A 177 8.15 -11.97 -13.04
N SER A 178 9.04 -12.49 -13.86
CA SER A 178 10.49 -12.49 -13.59
C SER A 178 11.06 -11.06 -13.51
N GLU A 179 10.63 -10.17 -14.41
CA GLU A 179 11.03 -8.76 -14.38
C GLU A 179 10.56 -8.07 -13.11
N LEU A 180 9.30 -8.31 -12.72
CA LEU A 180 8.71 -7.76 -11.49
C LEU A 180 9.42 -8.28 -10.24
N GLU A 181 9.69 -9.58 -10.17
CA GLU A 181 10.47 -10.20 -9.09
C GLU A 181 11.86 -9.58 -8.97
N GLY A 182 12.52 -9.34 -10.11
CA GLY A 182 13.82 -8.66 -10.16
C GLY A 182 13.76 -7.26 -9.52
N ARG A 183 12.75 -6.47 -9.86
CA ARG A 183 12.53 -5.12 -9.29
C ARG A 183 12.23 -5.18 -7.79
N VAL A 184 11.36 -6.09 -7.37
CA VAL A 184 11.04 -6.31 -5.93
C VAL A 184 12.30 -6.65 -5.14
N ARG A 185 13.15 -7.55 -5.65
CA ARG A 185 14.41 -7.91 -5.00
C ARG A 185 15.40 -6.74 -4.93
N SER A 186 15.48 -5.92 -5.97
CA SER A 186 16.35 -4.73 -5.98
C SER A 186 15.91 -3.72 -4.92
N LEU A 187 14.63 -3.35 -4.92
CA LEU A 187 14.06 -2.42 -3.91
C LEU A 187 14.20 -2.95 -2.49
N ALA A 188 13.99 -4.25 -2.27
CA ALA A 188 14.14 -4.84 -0.94
C ALA A 188 15.58 -4.73 -0.41
N ARG A 189 16.59 -4.89 -1.28
CA ARG A 189 18.01 -4.71 -0.90
C ARG A 189 18.35 -3.25 -0.63
N GLU A 190 17.74 -2.33 -1.35
CA GLU A 190 17.94 -0.90 -1.16
C GLU A 190 17.33 -0.41 0.16
N ILE A 191 16.09 -0.80 0.43
CA ILE A 191 15.31 -0.33 1.58
C ILE A 191 15.76 -1.03 2.87
N ALA A 192 15.99 -2.35 2.81
CA ALA A 192 16.29 -3.20 3.96
C ALA A 192 17.45 -4.17 3.66
N PRO A 193 18.70 -3.65 3.55
CA PRO A 193 19.87 -4.44 3.17
C PRO A 193 20.20 -5.54 4.18
N ASN A 194 20.18 -5.25 5.48
CA ASN A 194 20.46 -6.24 6.52
C ASN A 194 19.39 -7.35 6.53
N LEU A 195 18.12 -6.97 6.45
CA LEU A 195 17.01 -7.93 6.42
C LEU A 195 17.11 -8.81 5.16
N SER A 196 17.34 -8.19 4.00
CA SER A 196 17.49 -8.90 2.72
C SER A 196 18.67 -9.89 2.73
N ALA A 197 19.77 -9.56 3.38
CA ALA A 197 20.90 -10.45 3.54
C ALA A 197 20.59 -11.65 4.47
N VAL A 198 19.82 -11.44 5.53
CA VAL A 198 19.51 -12.48 6.52
C VAL A 198 18.50 -13.50 6.00
N VAL A 199 17.42 -13.06 5.39
CA VAL A 199 16.28 -13.93 5.00
C VAL A 199 16.13 -14.11 3.49
N GLY A 200 16.90 -13.41 2.67
CA GLY A 200 16.74 -13.30 1.22
C GLY A 200 15.80 -12.15 0.82
N ALA A 201 16.14 -11.46 -0.26
CA ALA A 201 15.43 -10.23 -0.68
C ALA A 201 13.94 -10.46 -0.96
N LYS A 202 13.55 -11.60 -1.55
CA LYS A 202 12.13 -11.95 -1.80
C LYS A 202 11.34 -12.10 -0.51
N VAL A 203 11.93 -12.78 0.48
CA VAL A 203 11.30 -12.98 1.79
C VAL A 203 11.24 -11.66 2.56
N ALA A 204 12.30 -10.84 2.50
CA ALA A 204 12.32 -9.50 3.10
C ALA A 204 11.18 -8.62 2.57
N ALA A 205 11.02 -8.55 1.24
CA ALA A 205 9.92 -7.83 0.59
C ALA A 205 8.54 -8.31 1.09
N ARG A 206 8.32 -9.63 1.13
CA ARG A 206 7.07 -10.21 1.62
C ARG A 206 6.79 -9.92 3.10
N LEU A 207 7.82 -9.97 3.94
CA LEU A 207 7.69 -9.62 5.37
C LEU A 207 7.31 -8.15 5.55
N ILE A 208 7.96 -7.24 4.81
CA ILE A 208 7.66 -5.80 4.82
C ILE A 208 6.22 -5.57 4.34
N ALA A 209 5.82 -6.17 3.22
CA ALA A 209 4.47 -6.02 2.66
C ALA A 209 3.36 -6.55 3.59
N LEU A 210 3.61 -7.68 4.27
CA LEU A 210 2.67 -8.28 5.23
C LEU A 210 2.57 -7.50 6.55
N ALA A 211 3.65 -6.86 6.96
CA ALA A 211 3.67 -5.99 8.15
C ALA A 211 3.05 -4.61 7.88
N GLY A 212 2.92 -4.22 6.60
CA GLY A 212 2.46 -2.90 6.20
C GLY A 212 3.57 -1.84 6.16
N GLY A 213 4.85 -2.27 6.17
CA GLY A 213 6.03 -1.41 6.11
C GLY A 213 7.21 -1.94 6.92
N LEU A 214 8.38 -1.33 6.74
CA LEU A 214 9.62 -1.71 7.44
C LEU A 214 9.57 -1.34 8.93
N GLU A 215 9.05 -0.15 9.25
CA GLU A 215 8.93 0.29 10.64
C GLU A 215 7.93 -0.54 11.44
N PRO A 216 6.70 -0.85 10.97
CA PRO A 216 5.80 -1.81 11.61
C PRO A 216 6.41 -3.19 11.81
N LEU A 217 7.25 -3.66 10.85
CA LEU A 217 7.98 -4.91 10.98
C LEU A 217 9.03 -4.84 12.10
N ALA A 218 9.79 -3.76 12.17
CA ALA A 218 10.84 -3.53 13.17
C ALA A 218 10.29 -3.39 14.61
N ARG A 219 9.09 -2.84 14.77
CA ARG A 219 8.38 -2.77 16.06
C ARG A 219 7.86 -4.13 16.54
N GLY A 220 7.69 -5.07 15.62
CA GLY A 220 7.21 -6.40 15.94
C GLY A 220 8.22 -7.24 16.74
N ASP A 221 7.74 -8.34 17.29
CA ASP A 221 8.57 -9.37 17.93
C ASP A 221 8.86 -10.55 16.98
N SER A 222 9.80 -11.39 17.39
CA SER A 222 10.21 -12.55 16.58
C SER A 222 9.12 -13.62 16.46
N ALA A 223 8.22 -13.75 17.44
CA ALA A 223 7.13 -14.71 17.39
C ALA A 223 6.09 -14.29 16.36
N ARG A 224 5.73 -13.01 16.34
CA ARG A 224 4.85 -12.44 15.31
C ARG A 224 5.47 -12.57 13.92
N LEU A 225 6.75 -12.22 13.75
CA LEU A 225 7.44 -12.32 12.47
C LEU A 225 7.47 -13.76 11.95
N GLN A 226 7.73 -14.75 12.83
CA GLN A 226 7.72 -16.17 12.46
C GLN A 226 6.38 -16.62 11.85
N LEU A 227 5.27 -16.01 12.27
CA LEU A 227 3.92 -16.38 11.87
C LEU A 227 3.34 -15.52 10.74
N LEU A 228 4.04 -14.44 10.32
CA LEU A 228 3.58 -13.57 9.24
C LEU A 228 3.32 -14.37 7.97
N GLY A 229 2.13 -14.18 7.38
CA GLY A 229 1.70 -14.90 6.18
C GLY A 229 1.27 -16.36 6.41
N SER A 230 1.24 -16.84 7.67
CA SER A 230 0.67 -18.15 7.96
C SER A 230 -0.84 -18.13 7.73
N ARG A 231 -1.36 -19.09 6.94
CA ARG A 231 -2.81 -19.25 6.80
C ARG A 231 -3.40 -19.75 8.12
N ARG A 232 -4.41 -19.07 8.65
CA ARG A 232 -5.26 -19.59 9.72
C ARG A 232 -6.02 -20.81 9.14
N ARG A 233 -5.60 -22.02 9.50
CA ARG A 233 -6.43 -23.20 9.31
C ARG A 233 -7.36 -23.32 10.53
N PRO A 234 -8.67 -23.43 10.34
CA PRO A 234 -9.61 -23.63 11.44
C PRO A 234 -9.65 -25.08 11.91
N SER A 235 -8.65 -25.93 11.66
CA SER A 235 -8.72 -27.34 12.00
C SER A 235 -7.76 -27.71 13.13
N ARG A 236 -8.16 -28.73 13.86
CA ARG A 236 -7.50 -29.44 14.96
C ARG A 236 -6.13 -30.04 14.61
N ASP A 237 -5.58 -29.72 13.44
CA ASP A 237 -4.30 -30.23 12.98
C ASP A 237 -3.15 -29.50 13.70
N ARG A 238 -2.49 -30.24 14.60
CA ARG A 238 -1.49 -29.77 15.56
C ARG A 238 -0.09 -29.57 14.94
N GLY A 239 0.00 -29.40 13.61
CA GLY A 239 1.28 -29.14 12.96
C GLY A 239 1.83 -27.73 13.25
N PRO A 240 3.16 -27.55 13.29
CA PRO A 240 3.78 -26.25 13.51
C PRO A 240 3.38 -25.29 12.40
N ARG A 241 2.86 -24.10 12.78
CA ARG A 241 2.47 -23.05 11.84
C ARG A 241 3.71 -22.26 11.46
N PHE A 242 3.96 -22.15 10.17
CA PHE A 242 5.07 -21.35 9.66
C PHE A 242 4.55 -20.31 8.68
N GLY A 243 5.01 -19.07 8.84
CA GLY A 243 4.78 -17.98 7.92
C GLY A 243 5.72 -18.01 6.73
N VAL A 244 5.82 -16.86 6.06
CA VAL A 244 6.68 -16.64 4.88
C VAL A 244 8.15 -16.98 5.17
N ILE A 245 8.61 -16.88 6.41
CA ILE A 245 9.98 -17.20 6.81
C ILE A 245 10.41 -18.64 6.47
N ARG A 246 9.45 -19.55 6.22
CA ARG A 246 9.75 -20.94 5.82
C ARG A 246 10.43 -21.05 4.45
N ILE A 247 10.26 -20.07 3.60
CA ILE A 247 10.91 -20.04 2.28
C ILE A 247 12.15 -19.16 2.24
N ALA A 248 12.66 -18.76 3.42
CA ALA A 248 13.87 -17.96 3.53
C ALA A 248 15.12 -18.76 3.11
N ASP A 249 16.16 -18.01 2.76
CA ASP A 249 17.46 -18.56 2.41
C ASP A 249 17.99 -19.52 3.48
N ARG A 250 18.68 -20.55 3.07
CA ARG A 250 19.27 -21.59 3.91
C ARG A 250 18.28 -22.48 4.69
N MET A 251 16.97 -22.32 4.47
CA MET A 251 15.97 -23.18 5.15
C MET A 251 16.08 -24.64 4.68
N SER A 252 16.39 -24.86 3.41
CA SER A 252 16.63 -26.20 2.84
C SER A 252 17.89 -26.89 3.38
N ASP A 253 18.83 -26.12 3.89
CA ASP A 253 20.09 -26.62 4.43
C ASP A 253 19.92 -27.29 5.81
N VAL A 254 18.75 -27.11 6.42
CA VAL A 254 18.45 -27.62 7.76
C VAL A 254 17.49 -28.80 7.67
N PRO A 255 17.76 -29.92 8.39
CA PRO A 255 16.85 -31.07 8.47
C PRO A 255 15.44 -30.69 8.85
N ASP A 256 14.44 -31.39 8.31
CA ASP A 256 13.02 -31.06 8.41
C ASP A 256 12.53 -30.94 9.86
N ASP A 257 12.95 -31.87 10.72
CA ASP A 257 12.65 -31.91 12.14
C ASP A 257 13.18 -30.69 12.91
N ARG A 258 14.17 -29.98 12.35
CA ARG A 258 14.85 -28.84 12.97
C ARG A 258 14.52 -27.48 12.32
N ARG A 259 13.81 -27.49 11.19
CA ARG A 259 13.40 -26.25 10.51
C ARG A 259 12.61 -25.31 11.41
N GLY A 260 11.81 -25.85 12.33
CA GLY A 260 11.11 -25.04 13.32
C GLY A 260 12.03 -24.28 14.29
N ALA A 261 13.11 -24.95 14.74
CA ALA A 261 14.12 -24.31 15.59
C ALA A 261 14.95 -23.27 14.82
N TYR A 262 15.26 -23.55 13.56
CA TYR A 262 15.93 -22.58 12.67
C TYR A 262 15.03 -21.36 12.40
N ALA A 263 13.76 -21.57 12.06
CA ALA A 263 12.81 -20.48 11.80
C ALA A 263 12.69 -19.50 12.98
N ARG A 264 12.66 -20.01 14.23
CA ARG A 264 12.69 -19.15 15.43
C ARG A 264 13.95 -18.31 15.52
N SER A 265 15.11 -18.94 15.31
CA SER A 265 16.39 -18.22 15.35
C SER A 265 16.51 -17.20 14.23
N LEU A 266 16.04 -17.54 13.02
CA LEU A 266 16.04 -16.68 11.86
C LEU A 266 15.10 -15.48 12.06
N ALA A 267 13.93 -15.70 12.66
CA ALA A 267 12.99 -14.62 12.99
C ALA A 267 13.61 -13.60 13.97
N ALA A 268 14.34 -14.06 14.98
CA ALA A 268 15.03 -13.18 15.92
C ALA A 268 16.12 -12.33 15.21
N LEU A 269 16.89 -12.95 14.30
CA LEU A 269 17.87 -12.23 13.49
C LEU A 269 17.20 -11.23 12.53
N ALA A 270 16.09 -11.62 11.93
CA ALA A 270 15.32 -10.77 11.02
C ALA A 270 14.74 -9.52 11.72
N VAL A 271 14.24 -9.65 12.95
CA VAL A 271 13.80 -8.48 13.75
C VAL A 271 14.97 -7.55 14.05
N THR A 272 16.15 -8.11 14.40
CA THR A 272 17.35 -7.31 14.64
C THR A 272 17.79 -6.57 13.37
N ALA A 273 17.75 -7.26 12.21
CA ALA A 273 18.07 -6.70 10.92
C ALA A 273 17.07 -5.58 10.53
N ALA A 274 15.77 -5.83 10.67
CA ALA A 274 14.73 -4.85 10.37
C ALA A 274 14.85 -3.59 11.24
N ARG A 275 15.21 -3.73 12.53
CA ARG A 275 15.48 -2.60 13.42
C ARG A 275 16.71 -1.79 12.99
N ALA A 276 17.77 -2.47 12.56
CA ALA A 276 18.95 -1.77 12.03
C ALA A 276 18.58 -0.99 10.75
N ASP A 277 17.84 -1.63 9.84
CA ASP A 277 17.42 -0.99 8.58
C ASP A 277 16.45 0.18 8.80
N ALA A 278 15.52 0.06 9.77
CA ALA A 278 14.51 1.09 10.02
C ALA A 278 15.03 2.29 10.80
N TYR A 279 15.86 2.06 11.83
CA TYR A 279 16.17 3.10 12.82
C TYR A 279 17.61 3.62 12.76
N THR A 280 18.59 2.72 12.71
CA THR A 280 20.01 3.11 12.84
C THR A 280 20.73 3.23 11.51
N ARG A 281 20.23 2.57 10.47
CA ARG A 281 20.88 2.40 9.16
C ARG A 281 22.29 1.82 9.24
N ALA A 282 22.61 1.15 10.37
CA ALA A 282 23.90 0.51 10.58
C ALA A 282 24.02 -0.78 9.77
N ASP A 283 25.16 -0.98 9.11
CA ASP A 283 25.44 -2.26 8.44
C ASP A 283 25.83 -3.33 9.48
N LEU A 284 24.92 -4.24 9.72
CA LEU A 284 25.09 -5.41 10.57
C LEU A 284 25.22 -6.72 9.78
N THR A 285 25.26 -6.63 8.44
CA THR A 285 25.16 -7.76 7.52
C THR A 285 26.15 -8.87 7.88
N ALA A 286 27.44 -8.56 7.96
CA ALA A 286 28.48 -9.56 8.24
C ALA A 286 28.26 -10.27 9.59
N LYS A 287 27.90 -9.51 10.65
CA LYS A 287 27.64 -10.03 11.99
C LYS A 287 26.41 -10.95 12.02
N LEU A 288 25.33 -10.55 11.34
CA LEU A 288 24.07 -11.30 11.31
C LEU A 288 24.22 -12.57 10.48
N LEU A 289 24.90 -12.51 9.34
CA LEU A 289 25.20 -13.69 8.50
C LEU A 289 26.06 -14.71 9.26
N ALA A 290 27.12 -14.28 9.94
CA ALA A 290 27.95 -15.16 10.75
C ALA A 290 27.15 -15.86 11.87
N ARG A 291 26.18 -15.17 12.49
CA ARG A 291 25.29 -15.79 13.49
C ARG A 291 24.30 -16.77 12.85
N ARG A 292 23.73 -16.43 11.70
CA ARG A 292 22.84 -17.29 10.93
C ARG A 292 23.56 -18.59 10.54
N ASP A 293 24.73 -18.48 9.96
CA ASP A 293 25.46 -19.62 9.42
C ASP A 293 25.97 -20.55 10.53
N ARG A 294 26.46 -19.99 11.64
CA ARG A 294 26.76 -20.80 12.85
C ARG A 294 25.54 -21.57 13.35
N ARG A 295 24.34 -20.97 13.27
CA ARG A 295 23.12 -21.66 13.68
C ARG A 295 22.76 -22.81 12.74
N VAL A 296 22.92 -22.64 11.44
CA VAL A 296 22.73 -23.70 10.44
C VAL A 296 23.69 -24.85 10.73
N GLU A 297 24.99 -24.56 10.92
CA GLU A 297 26.01 -25.57 11.24
C GLU A 297 25.67 -26.36 12.52
N THR A 298 25.26 -25.66 13.58
CA THR A 298 24.85 -26.30 14.85
C THR A 298 23.68 -27.25 14.65
N LEU A 299 22.71 -26.86 13.81
CA LEU A 299 21.54 -27.70 13.55
C LEU A 299 21.83 -28.86 12.60
N ARG A 300 22.86 -28.75 11.75
CA ARG A 300 23.34 -29.84 10.88
C ARG A 300 24.09 -30.90 11.69
N ARG A 301 25.05 -30.50 12.55
CA ARG A 301 25.94 -31.40 13.26
C ARG A 301 25.25 -32.27 14.32
N ARG A 302 24.14 -31.84 14.90
CA ARG A 302 23.43 -32.63 15.93
C ARG A 302 22.74 -33.91 15.42
N ARG A 303 23.09 -34.41 14.22
CA ARG A 303 22.58 -35.63 13.61
C ARG A 303 23.51 -36.86 13.79
N SER A 304 24.67 -36.68 14.47
CA SER A 304 25.58 -37.79 14.85
C SER A 304 25.41 -38.16 16.30
#